data_2b72b42f1fd5911fa1e096436717f062
#
_entry.id   2b72b42f1fd5911fa1e096436717f062
#
_cell.length_a   1.000
_cell.length_b   1.000
_cell.length_c   1.000
_cell.angle_alpha   90.00
_cell.angle_beta   90.00
_cell.angle_gamma   90.00
#
_symmetry.space_group_name_H-M   'P 1'
#
loop_
_entity.id
_entity.type
_entity.pdbx_description
1 polymer ?
#
loop_
_entity_poly.entity_id
_entity_poly.type
_entity_poly.pdbx_seq_one_letter_code
_entity_poly.pdbx_strand_id
1 'polypeptide(L)'
;MEPKRVELTDTATVLHLSIGSGYSGYGISKVWLKADGKQYALKSGRRISTQGFGMPACEKDLELPVYNKDGECVDTWVIPKEEPFVDGQMYEHSSAADSLVLIFEPLPDHVAQFDFSNDIFNISLVQTAEEAKEPNLLQMPDVEPERFLEAVAAMFPGKVVFFDLWATWCGPCKMGIKAMAPMKEELKDEDVVFVYLTNESSDEVLWKKHIASMKGYHLRMPSDYWNQLPCIISSRGIPQYHLYNRKGENVFNILGFSDEMIPAFKENIQKALEQ
;
A
#
# COMPACT_ATOMS: atom_id res chain seq x y z
N MET A 1 -11.60 3.00 -1.51
CA MET A 1 -11.07 4.31 -1.97
C MET A 1 -9.88 4.65 -1.11
N GLU A 2 -8.79 5.09 -1.71
CA GLU A 2 -7.53 5.29 -0.98
C GLU A 2 -6.86 6.59 -1.46
N PRO A 3 -6.49 7.51 -0.55
CA PRO A 3 -5.73 8.69 -0.90
C PRO A 3 -4.32 8.30 -1.34
N LYS A 4 -3.85 8.85 -2.46
CA LYS A 4 -2.54 8.54 -3.05
C LYS A 4 -1.57 9.71 -2.99
N ARG A 5 -2.07 10.92 -3.14
CA ARG A 5 -1.26 12.13 -3.16
C ARG A 5 -2.11 13.33 -2.78
N VAL A 6 -1.53 14.26 -2.07
CA VAL A 6 -2.10 15.58 -1.80
C VAL A 6 -1.11 16.62 -2.30
N GLU A 7 -1.58 17.59 -3.06
CA GLU A 7 -0.79 18.74 -3.48
C GLU A 7 -1.39 20.00 -2.88
N LEU A 8 -0.58 20.79 -2.22
CA LEU A 8 -0.97 22.09 -1.69
C LEU A 8 -0.40 23.20 -2.58
N THR A 9 -1.27 24.13 -2.94
CA THR A 9 -0.88 25.35 -3.64
C THR A 9 -1.56 26.55 -2.98
N ASP A 10 -1.10 27.75 -3.25
CA ASP A 10 -1.69 28.99 -2.72
C ASP A 10 -3.18 29.16 -3.09
N THR A 11 -3.64 28.47 -4.13
CA THR A 11 -4.97 28.62 -4.70
C THR A 11 -5.87 27.40 -4.56
N ALA A 12 -5.31 26.24 -4.24
CA ALA A 12 -6.06 24.99 -4.20
C ALA A 12 -5.37 23.90 -3.38
N THR A 13 -6.16 22.95 -2.88
CA THR A 13 -5.73 21.64 -2.40
C THR A 13 -6.16 20.59 -3.42
N VAL A 14 -5.22 19.82 -3.97
CA VAL A 14 -5.50 18.77 -4.95
C VAL A 14 -5.35 17.41 -4.29
N LEU A 15 -6.44 16.63 -4.27
CA LEU A 15 -6.48 15.29 -3.69
C LEU A 15 -6.57 14.25 -4.80
N HIS A 16 -5.58 13.37 -4.86
CA HIS A 16 -5.56 12.21 -5.74
C HIS A 16 -6.01 10.97 -4.99
N LEU A 17 -7.10 10.35 -5.45
CA LEU A 17 -7.67 9.13 -4.89
C LEU A 17 -7.59 7.99 -5.89
N SER A 18 -7.43 6.78 -5.40
CA SER A 18 -7.55 5.57 -6.18
C SER A 18 -8.77 4.79 -5.70
N ILE A 19 -9.56 4.30 -6.67
CA ILE A 19 -10.75 3.47 -6.42
C ILE A 19 -10.40 2.05 -6.87
N GLY A 20 -10.48 1.10 -5.93
CA GLY A 20 -10.15 -0.30 -6.22
C GLY A 20 -11.23 -1.00 -7.04
N SER A 21 -10.83 -2.00 -7.83
CA SER A 21 -11.71 -2.90 -8.55
C SER A 21 -12.52 -3.77 -7.58
N GLY A 22 -13.76 -4.10 -7.93
CA GLY A 22 -14.62 -5.01 -7.17
C GLY A 22 -16.06 -4.56 -7.03
N TYR A 23 -16.40 -3.37 -7.52
CA TYR A 23 -17.76 -2.85 -7.52
C TYR A 23 -18.24 -2.60 -8.94
N SER A 24 -19.52 -2.87 -9.20
CA SER A 24 -20.15 -2.59 -10.51
C SER A 24 -20.35 -1.09 -10.76
N GLY A 25 -20.12 -0.25 -9.77
CA GLY A 25 -20.21 1.19 -9.84
C GLY A 25 -19.94 1.81 -8.48
N TYR A 26 -19.65 3.10 -8.47
CA TYR A 26 -19.49 3.88 -7.24
C TYR A 26 -20.07 5.29 -7.41
N GLY A 27 -20.50 5.86 -6.33
CA GLY A 27 -20.88 7.26 -6.24
C GLY A 27 -20.35 7.86 -4.96
N ILE A 28 -19.89 9.09 -5.05
CA ILE A 28 -19.49 9.87 -3.89
C ILE A 28 -20.38 11.10 -3.85
N SER A 29 -21.01 11.36 -2.73
CA SER A 29 -21.86 12.53 -2.53
C SER A 29 -21.39 13.35 -1.35
N LYS A 30 -21.64 14.65 -1.41
CA LYS A 30 -21.24 15.62 -0.38
C LYS A 30 -19.74 15.60 -0.14
N VAL A 31 -18.99 15.81 -1.21
CA VAL A 31 -17.52 15.81 -1.19
C VAL A 31 -17.00 17.09 -0.56
N TRP A 32 -16.22 16.97 0.49
CA TRP A 32 -15.60 18.08 1.20
C TRP A 32 -14.28 17.65 1.84
N LEU A 33 -13.40 18.62 2.13
CA LEU A 33 -12.32 18.47 3.10
C LEU A 33 -12.71 19.14 4.40
N LYS A 34 -12.27 18.62 5.53
CA LYS A 34 -12.46 19.22 6.84
C LYS A 34 -11.15 19.23 7.61
N ALA A 35 -10.74 20.41 8.03
CA ALA A 35 -9.56 20.61 8.86
C ALA A 35 -9.87 21.70 9.90
N ASP A 36 -9.38 21.56 11.12
CA ASP A 36 -9.54 22.52 12.22
C ASP A 36 -11.01 22.97 12.44
N GLY A 37 -11.95 22.03 12.26
CA GLY A 37 -13.38 22.28 12.40
C GLY A 37 -14.04 23.02 11.22
N LYS A 38 -13.28 23.43 10.19
CA LYS A 38 -13.76 24.12 9.00
C LYS A 38 -13.87 23.16 7.82
N GLN A 39 -14.90 23.32 6.98
CA GLN A 39 -15.05 22.63 5.71
C GLN A 39 -14.52 23.48 4.56
N TYR A 40 -13.88 22.80 3.59
CA TYR A 40 -13.33 23.35 2.36
C TYR A 40 -14.05 22.73 1.18
N ALA A 41 -14.62 23.57 0.34
CA ALA A 41 -15.50 23.14 -0.74
C ALA A 41 -14.72 22.56 -1.93
N LEU A 42 -15.34 21.59 -2.60
CA LEU A 42 -14.90 21.11 -3.90
C LEU A 42 -15.08 22.21 -4.95
N LYS A 43 -14.01 22.52 -5.68
CA LYS A 43 -14.04 23.48 -6.81
C LYS A 43 -14.28 22.76 -8.14
N SER A 44 -13.60 21.66 -8.34
CA SER A 44 -13.71 20.83 -9.53
C SER A 44 -13.09 19.45 -9.28
N GLY A 45 -13.30 18.54 -10.20
CA GLY A 45 -12.68 17.23 -10.17
C GLY A 45 -12.75 16.54 -11.52
N ARG A 46 -12.01 15.45 -11.64
CA ARG A 46 -12.04 14.56 -12.81
C ARG A 46 -11.85 13.12 -12.39
N ARG A 47 -12.52 12.24 -13.09
CA ARG A 47 -12.31 10.80 -13.06
C ARG A 47 -11.37 10.40 -14.18
N ILE A 48 -10.43 9.53 -13.90
CA ILE A 48 -9.45 9.00 -14.85
C ILE A 48 -9.54 7.49 -14.79
N SER A 49 -9.86 6.86 -15.91
CA SER A 49 -9.88 5.40 -16.03
C SER A 49 -8.46 4.84 -16.06
N THR A 50 -8.23 3.74 -15.37
CA THR A 50 -6.97 3.01 -15.35
C THR A 50 -7.17 1.57 -15.79
N GLN A 51 -6.10 0.89 -16.20
CA GLN A 51 -6.18 -0.51 -16.64
C GLN A 51 -6.27 -1.52 -15.47
N GLY A 52 -6.21 -1.03 -14.24
CA GLY A 52 -6.28 -1.83 -13.02
C GLY A 52 -5.87 -1.01 -11.81
N PHE A 53 -6.09 -1.55 -10.62
CA PHE A 53 -5.73 -0.87 -9.37
C PHE A 53 -4.23 -0.57 -9.30
N GLY A 54 -3.88 0.72 -9.24
CA GLY A 54 -2.50 1.18 -9.24
C GLY A 54 -1.80 1.21 -10.60
N MET A 55 -2.51 0.88 -11.68
CA MET A 55 -1.99 0.99 -13.05
C MET A 55 -2.03 2.43 -13.56
N PRO A 56 -1.23 2.78 -14.58
CA PRO A 56 -1.28 4.10 -15.20
C PRO A 56 -2.66 4.39 -15.81
N ALA A 57 -2.92 5.68 -16.01
CA ALA A 57 -4.11 6.12 -16.72
C ALA A 57 -4.17 5.53 -18.14
N CYS A 58 -5.39 5.27 -18.63
CA CYS A 58 -5.59 4.83 -19.99
C CYS A 58 -5.21 5.94 -20.97
N GLU A 59 -4.50 5.58 -22.03
CA GLU A 59 -4.13 6.54 -23.08
C GLU A 59 -5.33 6.90 -23.98
N LYS A 60 -6.30 6.00 -24.09
CA LYS A 60 -7.54 6.15 -24.87
C LYS A 60 -8.73 5.59 -24.11
N ASP A 61 -9.93 5.86 -24.58
CA ASP A 61 -11.14 5.29 -24.04
C ASP A 61 -11.10 3.75 -24.07
N LEU A 62 -11.68 3.11 -23.08
CA LEU A 62 -11.78 1.65 -23.00
C LEU A 62 -13.03 1.21 -23.75
N GLU A 63 -12.86 0.31 -24.71
CA GLU A 63 -13.94 -0.30 -25.46
C GLU A 63 -14.14 -1.74 -24.94
N LEU A 64 -15.30 -2.00 -24.36
CA LEU A 64 -15.65 -3.30 -23.79
C LEU A 64 -16.76 -3.94 -24.66
N PRO A 65 -16.46 -5.01 -25.41
CA PRO A 65 -17.48 -5.68 -26.22
C PRO A 65 -18.51 -6.35 -25.32
N VAL A 66 -19.78 -6.20 -25.68
CA VAL A 66 -20.91 -6.86 -25.02
C VAL A 66 -21.32 -8.05 -25.87
N TYR A 67 -21.30 -9.25 -25.31
CA TYR A 67 -21.65 -10.48 -26.00
C TYR A 67 -23.03 -10.96 -25.60
N ASN A 68 -23.77 -11.47 -26.57
CA ASN A 68 -25.01 -12.21 -26.32
C ASN A 68 -24.72 -13.64 -25.82
N LYS A 69 -25.77 -14.39 -25.49
CA LYS A 69 -25.65 -15.78 -25.01
C LYS A 69 -25.04 -16.75 -26.03
N ASP A 70 -25.00 -16.38 -27.30
CA ASP A 70 -24.46 -17.18 -28.39
C ASP A 70 -23.01 -16.82 -28.71
N GLY A 71 -22.43 -15.88 -27.96
CA GLY A 71 -21.03 -15.44 -28.08
C GLY A 71 -20.78 -14.38 -29.14
N GLU A 72 -21.84 -13.81 -29.74
CA GLU A 72 -21.72 -12.74 -30.73
C GLU A 72 -21.62 -11.38 -30.05
N CYS A 73 -20.72 -10.54 -30.53
CA CYS A 73 -20.62 -9.15 -30.04
C CYS A 73 -21.81 -8.36 -30.59
N VAL A 74 -22.68 -7.93 -29.68
CA VAL A 74 -23.94 -7.22 -30.03
C VAL A 74 -23.89 -5.73 -29.76
N ASP A 75 -22.91 -5.29 -28.91
CA ASP A 75 -22.72 -3.90 -28.55
C ASP A 75 -21.29 -3.65 -28.10
N THR A 76 -20.89 -2.38 -27.97
CA THR A 76 -19.61 -1.99 -27.40
C THR A 76 -19.84 -0.88 -26.37
N TRP A 77 -19.49 -1.18 -25.15
CA TRP A 77 -19.56 -0.20 -24.08
C TRP A 77 -18.28 0.62 -24.02
N VAL A 78 -18.40 1.93 -24.16
CA VAL A 78 -17.27 2.86 -24.15
C VAL A 78 -17.17 3.53 -22.78
N ILE A 79 -16.04 3.33 -22.11
CA ILE A 79 -15.71 4.02 -20.87
C ILE A 79 -14.69 5.10 -21.20
N PRO A 80 -15.02 6.40 -20.98
CA PRO A 80 -14.11 7.48 -21.24
C PRO A 80 -12.82 7.33 -20.44
N LYS A 81 -11.69 7.62 -21.05
CA LYS A 81 -10.39 7.64 -20.34
C LYS A 81 -10.34 8.70 -19.24
N GLU A 82 -11.07 9.80 -19.43
CA GLU A 82 -11.19 10.90 -18.49
C GLU A 82 -12.55 11.59 -18.68
N GLU A 83 -13.19 11.93 -17.59
CA GLU A 83 -14.44 12.72 -17.56
C GLU A 83 -14.49 13.62 -16.33
N PRO A 84 -15.25 14.73 -16.37
CA PRO A 84 -15.48 15.56 -15.20
C PRO A 84 -16.10 14.76 -14.04
N PHE A 85 -15.59 14.96 -12.83
CA PHE A 85 -16.23 14.43 -11.64
C PHE A 85 -17.42 15.34 -11.25
N VAL A 86 -18.56 14.71 -11.03
CA VAL A 86 -19.77 15.39 -10.56
C VAL A 86 -20.16 14.81 -9.20
N ASP A 87 -20.25 15.66 -8.18
CA ASP A 87 -20.64 15.26 -6.83
C ASP A 87 -22.05 14.64 -6.83
N GLY A 88 -22.16 13.44 -6.28
CA GLY A 88 -23.39 12.66 -6.24
C GLY A 88 -23.71 11.84 -7.49
N GLN A 89 -22.92 11.94 -8.55
CA GLN A 89 -23.09 11.09 -9.72
C GLN A 89 -22.61 9.66 -9.43
N MET A 90 -23.36 8.67 -9.94
CA MET A 90 -22.91 7.29 -9.99
C MET A 90 -22.05 7.09 -11.24
N TYR A 91 -20.87 6.55 -11.05
CA TYR A 91 -19.98 6.15 -12.13
C TYR A 91 -20.01 4.64 -12.29
N GLU A 92 -20.30 4.19 -13.48
CA GLU A 92 -20.19 2.78 -13.80
C GLU A 92 -18.73 2.37 -13.83
N HIS A 93 -18.44 1.19 -13.31
CA HIS A 93 -17.09 0.70 -13.15
C HIS A 93 -16.90 -0.54 -14.02
N SER A 94 -15.87 -0.51 -14.84
CA SER A 94 -15.38 -1.72 -15.51
C SER A 94 -14.54 -2.56 -14.54
N SER A 95 -14.05 -3.69 -15.00
CA SER A 95 -13.02 -4.48 -14.28
C SER A 95 -11.70 -3.71 -14.04
N ALA A 96 -11.55 -2.52 -14.65
CA ALA A 96 -10.46 -1.59 -14.42
C ALA A 96 -10.67 -0.80 -13.12
N ALA A 97 -9.62 -0.24 -12.58
CA ALA A 97 -9.70 0.71 -11.47
C ALA A 97 -9.81 2.15 -11.98
N ASP A 98 -10.31 3.04 -11.15
CA ASP A 98 -10.38 4.46 -11.45
C ASP A 98 -9.49 5.26 -10.50
N SER A 99 -9.06 6.42 -10.98
CA SER A 99 -8.46 7.46 -10.16
C SER A 99 -9.34 8.72 -10.19
N LEU A 100 -9.46 9.39 -9.05
CA LEU A 100 -10.09 10.70 -8.94
C LEU A 100 -9.04 11.74 -8.64
N VAL A 101 -9.12 12.86 -9.33
CA VAL A 101 -8.37 14.07 -9.01
C VAL A 101 -9.39 15.13 -8.62
N LEU A 102 -9.40 15.49 -7.34
CA LEU A 102 -10.38 16.44 -6.79
C LEU A 102 -9.64 17.69 -6.34
N ILE A 103 -10.19 18.85 -6.71
CA ILE A 103 -9.60 20.17 -6.47
C ILE A 103 -10.51 20.92 -5.52
N PHE A 104 -10.00 21.27 -4.36
CA PHE A 104 -10.71 21.98 -3.28
C PHE A 104 -10.18 23.40 -3.09
N GLU A 105 -10.87 24.16 -2.27
CA GLU A 105 -10.32 25.39 -1.69
C GLU A 105 -8.97 25.09 -1.01
N PRO A 106 -8.03 26.06 -0.98
CA PRO A 106 -6.74 25.85 -0.36
C PRO A 106 -6.86 25.62 1.15
N LEU A 107 -6.15 24.62 1.65
CA LEU A 107 -5.94 24.43 3.07
C LEU A 107 -4.89 25.41 3.58
N PRO A 108 -5.01 25.95 4.80
CA PRO A 108 -3.99 26.77 5.40
C PRO A 108 -2.67 26.01 5.64
N ASP A 109 -1.54 26.70 5.55
CA ASP A 109 -0.19 26.12 5.68
C ASP A 109 0.07 25.41 7.02
N HIS A 110 -0.66 25.78 8.08
CA HIS A 110 -0.52 25.16 9.40
C HIS A 110 -1.30 23.85 9.56
N VAL A 111 -2.13 23.46 8.58
CA VAL A 111 -2.90 22.21 8.63
C VAL A 111 -1.97 21.03 8.40
N ALA A 112 -1.84 20.16 9.40
CA ALA A 112 -1.04 18.96 9.31
C ALA A 112 -1.83 17.72 8.84
N GLN A 113 -3.16 17.74 9.00
CA GLN A 113 -4.03 16.63 8.62
C GLN A 113 -5.45 17.13 8.35
N PHE A 114 -6.19 16.40 7.55
CA PHE A 114 -7.59 16.71 7.23
C PHE A 114 -8.42 15.43 7.04
N ASP A 115 -9.73 15.57 7.11
CA ASP A 115 -10.69 14.52 6.78
C ASP A 115 -11.26 14.75 5.39
N PHE A 116 -11.57 13.68 4.68
CA PHE A 116 -12.19 13.71 3.36
C PHE A 116 -13.55 13.01 3.41
N SER A 117 -14.63 13.75 3.17
CA SER A 117 -16.00 13.25 3.22
C SER A 117 -16.29 12.46 4.52
N ASN A 118 -17.22 11.51 4.48
CA ASN A 118 -17.62 10.75 5.66
C ASN A 118 -16.80 9.47 5.89
N ASP A 119 -15.94 9.09 4.94
CA ASP A 119 -15.39 7.71 4.89
C ASP A 119 -13.86 7.65 5.00
N ILE A 120 -13.16 8.79 4.89
CA ILE A 120 -11.70 8.83 4.95
C ILE A 120 -11.26 9.92 5.91
N PHE A 121 -10.73 9.51 7.05
CA PHE A 121 -10.33 10.40 8.15
C PHE A 121 -8.80 10.44 8.31
N ASN A 122 -8.31 11.51 8.91
CA ASN A 122 -6.91 11.71 9.28
C ASN A 122 -5.93 11.55 8.10
N ILE A 123 -6.24 12.16 6.96
CA ILE A 123 -5.27 12.26 5.87
C ILE A 123 -4.16 13.22 6.30
N SER A 124 -2.97 12.70 6.52
CA SER A 124 -1.83 13.50 6.93
C SER A 124 -1.22 14.25 5.74
N LEU A 125 -1.01 15.56 5.91
CA LEU A 125 -0.27 16.40 4.97
C LEU A 125 1.24 16.31 5.16
N VAL A 126 1.69 15.80 6.29
CA VAL A 126 3.11 15.66 6.64
C VAL A 126 3.85 14.72 5.68
N GLN A 127 3.15 13.93 4.85
CA GLN A 127 3.77 13.10 3.82
C GLN A 127 4.35 13.88 2.62
N THR A 128 4.20 15.22 2.57
CA THR A 128 4.66 16.01 1.43
C THR A 128 5.92 16.84 1.69
N ALA A 129 6.37 16.98 2.92
CA ALA A 129 7.51 17.84 3.28
C ALA A 129 8.61 17.16 4.11
N GLU A 130 8.35 16.04 4.77
CA GLU A 130 9.45 15.22 5.27
C GLU A 130 10.02 14.44 4.09
N GLU A 131 11.24 14.85 3.71
CA GLU A 131 12.19 14.15 2.88
C GLU A 131 11.77 12.70 2.66
N ALA A 132 11.41 12.34 1.43
CA ALA A 132 11.45 10.97 1.00
C ALA A 132 12.90 10.50 1.20
N LYS A 133 13.23 10.09 2.43
CA LYS A 133 14.43 9.30 2.66
C LYS A 133 14.31 8.17 1.65
N GLU A 134 15.32 8.07 0.80
CA GLU A 134 15.42 6.95 -0.12
C GLU A 134 15.09 5.68 0.69
N PRO A 135 14.16 4.85 0.23
CA PRO A 135 13.80 3.66 1.00
C PRO A 135 15.08 2.86 1.24
N ASN A 136 15.27 2.37 2.46
CA ASN A 136 16.45 1.61 2.82
C ASN A 136 16.44 0.27 2.07
N LEU A 137 17.04 0.27 0.90
CA LEU A 137 17.16 -0.93 0.06
C LEU A 137 18.32 -1.78 0.56
N LEU A 138 18.05 -3.06 0.82
CA LEU A 138 19.08 -4.04 1.12
C LEU A 138 19.65 -4.60 -0.18
N GLN A 139 20.94 -4.84 -0.17
CA GLN A 139 21.57 -5.68 -1.18
C GLN A 139 21.32 -7.14 -0.86
N MET A 140 21.02 -7.92 -1.90
CA MET A 140 20.83 -9.36 -1.74
C MET A 140 22.16 -10.02 -1.32
N PRO A 141 22.20 -10.77 -0.21
CA PRO A 141 23.39 -11.50 0.17
C PRO A 141 23.68 -12.64 -0.80
N ASP A 142 24.96 -12.89 -1.07
CA ASP A 142 25.41 -14.00 -1.89
C ASP A 142 25.52 -15.28 -1.02
N VAL A 143 24.38 -15.92 -0.81
CA VAL A 143 24.24 -17.14 0.01
C VAL A 143 23.20 -18.06 -0.61
N GLU A 144 23.26 -19.34 -0.23
CA GLU A 144 22.22 -20.31 -0.58
C GLU A 144 20.86 -19.95 0.06
N PRO A 145 19.74 -20.28 -0.58
CA PRO A 145 18.39 -19.93 -0.10
C PRO A 145 18.08 -20.36 1.33
N GLU A 146 18.65 -21.48 1.79
CA GLU A 146 18.46 -22.02 3.14
C GLU A 146 19.02 -21.10 4.22
N ARG A 147 20.01 -20.29 3.91
CA ARG A 147 20.68 -19.38 4.83
C ARG A 147 20.27 -17.93 4.67
N PHE A 148 19.34 -17.65 3.76
CA PHE A 148 19.02 -16.29 3.36
C PHE A 148 18.53 -15.41 4.53
N LEU A 149 17.53 -15.87 5.29
CA LEU A 149 16.98 -15.08 6.41
C LEU A 149 18.02 -14.87 7.51
N GLU A 150 18.87 -15.88 7.80
CA GLU A 150 19.98 -15.74 8.75
C GLU A 150 21.01 -14.71 8.26
N ALA A 151 21.37 -14.75 6.97
CA ALA A 151 22.33 -13.83 6.40
C ALA A 151 21.82 -12.39 6.41
N VAL A 152 20.53 -12.17 6.14
CA VAL A 152 19.91 -10.85 6.24
C VAL A 152 19.82 -10.40 7.71
N ALA A 153 19.48 -11.29 8.66
CA ALA A 153 19.47 -10.96 10.08
C ALA A 153 20.86 -10.55 10.57
N ALA A 154 21.93 -11.22 10.10
CA ALA A 154 23.32 -10.91 10.44
C ALA A 154 23.78 -9.51 9.94
N MET A 155 23.07 -8.87 9.01
CA MET A 155 23.34 -7.48 8.62
C MET A 155 23.01 -6.48 9.74
N PHE A 156 22.27 -6.91 10.78
CA PHE A 156 21.82 -6.08 11.89
C PHE A 156 22.30 -6.63 13.23
N PRO A 157 23.60 -6.63 13.49
CA PRO A 157 24.17 -7.26 14.69
C PRO A 157 23.61 -6.63 15.98
N GLY A 158 23.18 -7.48 16.92
CA GLY A 158 22.64 -7.07 18.20
C GLY A 158 21.21 -6.54 18.17
N LYS A 159 20.55 -6.60 17.02
CA LYS A 159 19.15 -6.18 16.89
C LYS A 159 18.21 -7.38 16.69
N VAL A 160 16.99 -7.20 17.11
CA VAL A 160 15.88 -8.08 16.78
C VAL A 160 15.45 -7.77 15.34
N VAL A 161 15.28 -8.78 14.48
CA VAL A 161 14.88 -8.58 13.10
C VAL A 161 13.53 -9.25 12.83
N PHE A 162 12.55 -8.42 12.47
CA PHE A 162 11.20 -8.85 12.11
C PHE A 162 11.06 -8.84 10.59
N PHE A 163 10.96 -10.02 9.99
CA PHE A 163 10.72 -10.18 8.56
C PHE A 163 9.23 -10.22 8.23
N ASP A 164 8.84 -9.50 7.19
CA ASP A 164 7.52 -9.51 6.58
C ASP A 164 7.66 -9.90 5.10
N LEU A 165 7.27 -11.13 4.76
CA LEU A 165 7.26 -11.62 3.39
C LEU A 165 5.92 -11.27 2.75
N TRP A 166 5.97 -10.41 1.75
CA TRP A 166 4.78 -9.79 1.17
C TRP A 166 4.86 -9.64 -0.36
N ALA A 167 3.79 -9.17 -0.98
CA ALA A 167 3.80 -8.73 -2.38
C ALA A 167 2.81 -7.59 -2.62
N THR A 168 3.05 -6.80 -3.66
CA THR A 168 2.20 -5.65 -4.02
C THR A 168 0.77 -6.04 -4.37
N TRP A 169 0.56 -7.23 -4.87
CA TRP A 169 -0.76 -7.81 -5.20
C TRP A 169 -1.44 -8.51 -4.01
N CYS A 170 -0.72 -8.77 -2.92
CA CYS A 170 -1.23 -9.50 -1.75
C CYS A 170 -2.09 -8.61 -0.85
N GLY A 171 -3.40 -8.77 -0.92
CA GLY A 171 -4.37 -8.03 -0.10
C GLY A 171 -4.14 -8.20 1.41
N PRO A 172 -4.11 -9.44 1.95
CA PRO A 172 -3.85 -9.69 3.38
C PRO A 172 -2.51 -9.13 3.86
N CYS A 173 -1.45 -9.15 3.02
CA CYS A 173 -0.16 -8.56 3.36
C CYS A 173 -0.29 -7.05 3.60
N LYS A 174 -0.96 -6.34 2.69
CA LYS A 174 -1.17 -4.89 2.82
C LYS A 174 -2.01 -4.53 4.06
N MET A 175 -3.01 -5.35 4.39
CA MET A 175 -3.77 -5.20 5.64
C MET A 175 -2.87 -5.34 6.85
N GLY A 176 -2.01 -6.38 6.89
CA GLY A 176 -1.06 -6.61 7.98
C GLY A 176 -0.08 -5.45 8.14
N ILE A 177 0.53 -4.98 7.05
CA ILE A 177 1.45 -3.84 7.06
C ILE A 177 0.79 -2.60 7.67
N LYS A 178 -0.47 -2.30 7.28
CA LYS A 178 -1.22 -1.17 7.80
C LYS A 178 -1.59 -1.35 9.29
N ALA A 179 -2.09 -2.51 9.65
CA ALA A 179 -2.53 -2.79 11.03
C ALA A 179 -1.37 -2.80 12.03
N MET A 180 -0.18 -3.21 11.61
CA MET A 180 1.03 -3.20 12.45
C MET A 180 1.69 -1.82 12.59
N ALA A 181 1.25 -0.78 11.87
CA ALA A 181 1.88 0.53 11.92
C ALA A 181 1.92 1.15 13.33
N PRO A 182 0.86 1.10 14.16
CA PRO A 182 0.91 1.59 15.53
C PRO A 182 1.95 0.85 16.39
N MET A 183 2.01 -0.48 16.30
CA MET A 183 3.00 -1.29 17.03
C MET A 183 4.44 -0.89 16.64
N LYS A 184 4.69 -0.66 15.35
CA LYS A 184 6.00 -0.23 14.85
C LYS A 184 6.39 1.16 15.37
N GLU A 185 5.44 2.07 15.49
CA GLU A 185 5.69 3.40 16.05
C GLU A 185 6.01 3.32 17.55
N GLU A 186 5.35 2.43 18.31
CA GLU A 186 5.68 2.17 19.72
C GLU A 186 7.09 1.60 19.90
N LEU A 187 7.57 0.81 18.94
CA LEU A 187 8.87 0.14 18.96
C LEU A 187 10.00 0.92 18.27
N LYS A 188 9.76 2.14 17.82
CA LYS A 188 10.72 2.92 17.00
C LYS A 188 12.05 3.21 17.68
N ASP A 189 12.05 3.30 19.02
CA ASP A 189 13.23 3.60 19.84
C ASP A 189 13.89 2.33 20.41
N GLU A 190 13.32 1.15 20.10
CA GLU A 190 13.85 -0.16 20.49
C GLU A 190 14.83 -0.70 19.45
N ASP A 191 15.66 -1.65 19.86
CA ASP A 191 16.61 -2.35 18.97
C ASP A 191 15.91 -3.37 18.06
N VAL A 192 14.88 -2.94 17.37
CA VAL A 192 14.10 -3.76 16.43
C VAL A 192 14.22 -3.22 15.01
N VAL A 193 14.44 -4.10 14.05
CA VAL A 193 14.49 -3.79 12.62
C VAL A 193 13.37 -4.54 11.90
N PHE A 194 12.61 -3.81 11.08
CA PHE A 194 11.60 -4.40 10.20
C PHE A 194 12.15 -4.54 8.79
N VAL A 195 12.12 -5.75 8.26
CA VAL A 195 12.62 -6.09 6.92
C VAL A 195 11.49 -6.65 6.08
N TYR A 196 11.22 -6.00 4.96
CA TYR A 196 10.18 -6.36 4.01
C TYR A 196 10.78 -7.06 2.81
N LEU A 197 10.41 -8.32 2.61
CA LEU A 197 10.91 -9.17 1.54
C LEU A 197 9.82 -9.41 0.51
N THR A 198 10.16 -9.24 -0.76
CA THR A 198 9.30 -9.58 -1.89
C THR A 198 10.12 -10.10 -3.07
N ASN A 199 9.44 -10.50 -4.12
CA ASN A 199 10.08 -10.96 -5.34
C ASN A 199 9.58 -10.20 -6.58
N GLU A 200 10.03 -10.61 -7.75
CA GLU A 200 9.68 -10.01 -9.03
C GLU A 200 8.20 -10.12 -9.42
N SER A 201 7.39 -10.94 -8.73
CA SER A 201 5.93 -10.93 -8.89
C SER A 201 5.30 -9.61 -8.43
N SER A 202 6.01 -8.84 -7.60
CA SER A 202 5.69 -7.44 -7.30
C SER A 202 6.27 -6.57 -8.41
N ASP A 203 5.41 -5.93 -9.21
CA ASP A 203 5.85 -4.96 -10.20
C ASP A 203 6.77 -3.91 -9.57
N GLU A 204 7.91 -3.63 -10.21
CA GLU A 204 8.97 -2.81 -9.63
C GLU A 204 8.52 -1.36 -9.37
N VAL A 205 7.71 -0.79 -10.27
CA VAL A 205 7.23 0.60 -10.14
C VAL A 205 6.24 0.68 -8.98
N LEU A 206 5.31 -0.27 -8.89
CA LEU A 206 4.37 -0.36 -7.77
C LEU A 206 5.08 -0.63 -6.45
N TRP A 207 6.08 -1.51 -6.45
CA TRP A 207 6.87 -1.82 -5.27
C TRP A 207 7.59 -0.57 -4.75
N LYS A 208 8.33 0.14 -5.61
CA LYS A 208 9.01 1.41 -5.26
C LYS A 208 8.03 2.43 -4.68
N LYS A 209 6.83 2.54 -5.25
CA LYS A 209 5.80 3.42 -4.75
C LYS A 209 5.31 3.04 -3.36
N HIS A 210 5.10 1.74 -3.10
CA HIS A 210 4.66 1.27 -1.78
C HIS A 210 5.73 1.50 -0.71
N ILE A 211 6.98 1.12 -0.99
CA ILE A 211 8.06 1.20 0.01
C ILE A 211 8.46 2.62 0.36
N ALA A 212 8.19 3.60 -0.50
CA ALA A 212 8.45 5.02 -0.24
C ALA A 212 7.77 5.53 1.05
N SER A 213 6.63 4.93 1.45
CA SER A 213 5.91 5.26 2.68
C SER A 213 6.06 4.23 3.81
N MET A 214 6.85 3.18 3.58
CA MET A 214 7.02 2.09 4.54
C MET A 214 8.36 2.24 5.29
N LYS A 215 8.30 2.56 6.59
CA LYS A 215 9.49 2.60 7.44
C LYS A 215 10.05 1.18 7.63
N GLY A 216 11.32 0.98 7.33
CA GLY A 216 12.02 -0.30 7.45
C GLY A 216 13.00 -0.50 6.30
N TYR A 217 13.47 -1.72 6.16
CA TYR A 217 14.40 -2.14 5.10
C TYR A 217 13.67 -3.00 4.07
N HIS A 218 14.04 -2.88 2.81
CA HIS A 218 13.32 -3.50 1.71
C HIS A 218 14.26 -4.27 0.79
N LEU A 219 13.83 -5.46 0.38
CA LEU A 219 14.53 -6.25 -0.62
C LEU A 219 13.54 -6.90 -1.58
N ARG A 220 13.79 -6.75 -2.87
CA ARG A 220 13.05 -7.40 -3.96
C ARG A 220 14.02 -8.34 -4.68
N MET A 221 13.78 -9.64 -4.55
CA MET A 221 14.66 -10.67 -5.05
C MET A 221 14.15 -11.32 -6.35
N PRO A 222 15.00 -12.05 -7.11
CA PRO A 222 14.59 -12.86 -8.23
C PRO A 222 13.56 -13.91 -7.82
N SER A 223 12.59 -14.18 -8.69
CA SER A 223 11.47 -15.09 -8.39
C SER A 223 11.91 -16.54 -8.27
N ASP A 224 12.93 -16.96 -9.01
CA ASP A 224 13.52 -18.30 -8.92
C ASP A 224 14.22 -18.53 -7.57
N TYR A 225 14.94 -17.53 -7.07
CA TYR A 225 15.55 -17.58 -5.74
C TYR A 225 14.49 -17.61 -4.62
N TRP A 226 13.47 -16.74 -4.70
CA TRP A 226 12.35 -16.72 -3.78
C TRP A 226 11.66 -18.07 -3.65
N ASN A 227 11.42 -18.74 -4.77
CA ASN A 227 10.74 -20.02 -4.81
C ASN A 227 11.57 -21.18 -4.19
N GLN A 228 12.84 -20.95 -3.95
CA GLN A 228 13.75 -21.91 -3.28
C GLN A 228 13.87 -21.64 -1.76
N LEU A 229 13.34 -20.53 -1.24
CA LEU A 229 13.36 -20.29 0.20
C LEU A 229 12.59 -21.39 0.94
N PRO A 230 13.16 -22.02 1.97
CA PRO A 230 12.51 -23.11 2.73
C PRO A 230 11.14 -22.73 3.30
N CYS A 231 10.99 -21.49 3.77
CA CYS A 231 9.72 -20.98 4.30
C CYS A 231 8.65 -20.84 3.21
N ILE A 232 9.01 -20.51 1.97
CA ILE A 232 8.09 -20.46 0.83
C ILE A 232 7.74 -21.86 0.34
N ILE A 233 8.72 -22.77 0.25
CA ILE A 233 8.50 -24.16 -0.14
C ILE A 233 7.53 -24.84 0.83
N SER A 234 7.72 -24.66 2.15
CA SER A 234 6.94 -25.34 3.16
C SER A 234 5.50 -24.83 3.28
N SER A 235 5.29 -23.52 3.16
CA SER A 235 3.99 -22.89 3.41
C SER A 235 3.21 -22.55 2.16
N ARG A 236 3.91 -22.33 1.03
CA ARG A 236 3.36 -21.97 -0.29
C ARG A 236 2.48 -20.70 -0.28
N GLY A 237 2.71 -19.77 0.66
CA GLY A 237 1.86 -18.59 0.77
C GLY A 237 2.50 -17.40 1.48
N ILE A 238 1.86 -16.24 1.34
CA ILE A 238 2.15 -14.98 2.04
C ILE A 238 0.83 -14.36 2.52
N PRO A 239 0.84 -13.47 3.56
CA PRO A 239 2.02 -12.98 4.29
C PRO A 239 2.65 -14.06 5.17
N GLN A 240 3.96 -13.96 5.37
CA GLN A 240 4.68 -14.72 6.37
C GLN A 240 5.52 -13.78 7.22
N TYR A 241 5.60 -14.10 8.51
CA TYR A 241 6.38 -13.32 9.45
C TYR A 241 7.39 -14.23 10.14
N HIS A 242 8.64 -13.78 10.23
CA HIS A 242 9.70 -14.47 10.93
C HIS A 242 10.39 -13.48 11.87
N LEU A 243 10.71 -13.92 13.08
CA LEU A 243 11.38 -13.12 14.09
C LEU A 243 12.70 -13.75 14.47
N TYR A 244 13.75 -12.96 14.36
CA TYR A 244 15.09 -13.34 14.76
C TYR A 244 15.50 -12.53 15.99
N ASN A 245 16.04 -13.17 17.03
CA ASN A 245 16.53 -12.52 18.23
C ASN A 245 17.88 -11.84 17.97
N ARG A 246 18.43 -11.19 19.00
CA ARG A 246 19.72 -10.47 18.93
C ARG A 246 20.93 -11.36 18.60
N LYS A 247 20.81 -12.68 18.78
CA LYS A 247 21.83 -13.68 18.44
C LYS A 247 21.70 -14.18 16.99
N GLY A 248 20.69 -13.74 16.25
CA GLY A 248 20.41 -14.19 14.89
C GLY A 248 19.70 -15.56 14.84
N GLU A 249 19.03 -15.98 15.91
CA GLU A 249 18.26 -17.22 15.99
C GLU A 249 16.79 -16.95 15.66
N ASN A 250 16.17 -17.78 14.83
CA ASN A 250 14.74 -17.72 14.54
C ASN A 250 13.96 -18.18 15.80
N VAL A 251 13.20 -17.28 16.40
CA VAL A 251 12.45 -17.55 17.66
C VAL A 251 10.94 -17.56 17.47
N PHE A 252 10.44 -17.10 16.33
CA PHE A 252 9.02 -17.11 16.02
C PHE A 252 8.79 -17.04 14.51
N ASN A 253 7.77 -17.77 14.02
CA ASN A 253 7.29 -17.63 12.65
C ASN A 253 5.79 -17.94 12.57
N ILE A 254 5.10 -17.30 11.63
CA ILE A 254 3.67 -17.52 11.40
C ILE A 254 3.30 -17.20 9.95
N LEU A 255 2.32 -17.93 9.41
CA LEU A 255 1.72 -17.73 8.10
C LEU A 255 0.35 -17.08 8.25
N GLY A 256 0.03 -16.15 7.36
CA GLY A 256 -1.24 -15.42 7.34
C GLY A 256 -1.23 -14.21 8.25
N PHE A 257 -2.31 -13.43 8.19
CA PHE A 257 -2.50 -12.25 9.03
C PHE A 257 -3.96 -12.16 9.50
N SER A 258 -4.14 -11.86 10.78
CA SER A 258 -5.36 -11.29 11.36
C SER A 258 -4.97 -10.27 12.45
N ASP A 259 -5.85 -9.31 12.73
CA ASP A 259 -5.59 -8.28 13.75
C ASP A 259 -5.32 -8.86 15.14
N GLU A 260 -5.89 -10.05 15.42
CA GLU A 260 -5.69 -10.78 16.66
C GLU A 260 -4.25 -11.27 16.88
N MET A 261 -3.42 -11.28 15.82
CA MET A 261 -1.99 -11.66 15.90
C MET A 261 -1.09 -10.54 16.40
N ILE A 262 -1.52 -9.27 16.34
CA ILE A 262 -0.67 -8.12 16.72
C ILE A 262 -0.18 -8.19 18.17
N PRO A 263 -1.00 -8.54 19.18
CA PRO A 263 -0.50 -8.74 20.54
C PRO A 263 0.59 -9.81 20.64
N ALA A 264 0.43 -10.93 19.91
CA ALA A 264 1.43 -11.99 19.89
C ALA A 264 2.74 -11.55 19.22
N PHE A 265 2.68 -10.76 18.14
CA PHE A 265 3.88 -10.15 17.54
C PHE A 265 4.61 -9.28 18.56
N LYS A 266 3.89 -8.38 19.24
CA LYS A 266 4.48 -7.49 20.25
C LYS A 266 5.14 -8.28 21.41
N GLU A 267 4.45 -9.28 21.94
CA GLU A 267 4.95 -10.15 22.99
C GLU A 267 6.24 -10.89 22.59
N ASN A 268 6.25 -11.49 21.39
CA ASN A 268 7.42 -12.21 20.90
C ASN A 268 8.60 -11.28 20.59
N ILE A 269 8.36 -10.05 20.10
CA ILE A 269 9.39 -9.04 19.90
C ILE A 269 10.00 -8.67 21.27
N GLN A 270 9.18 -8.41 22.29
CA GLN A 270 9.67 -8.10 23.65
C GLN A 270 10.56 -9.23 24.20
N LYS A 271 10.10 -10.48 24.08
CA LYS A 271 10.91 -11.66 24.49
C LYS A 271 12.24 -11.77 23.73
N ALA A 272 12.23 -11.46 22.44
CA ALA A 272 13.43 -11.50 21.60
C ALA A 272 14.43 -10.37 21.96
N LEU A 273 13.95 -9.24 22.44
CA LEU A 273 14.78 -8.14 22.93
C LEU A 273 15.53 -8.47 24.22
N GLU A 274 15.01 -9.40 25.03
CA GLU A 274 15.58 -9.85 26.30
C GLU A 274 16.64 -10.95 26.13
N GLN A 275 16.74 -11.57 24.96
CA GLN A 275 17.65 -12.69 24.65
C GLN A 275 18.99 -12.22 24.05
#